data_a9f90269b5996d7d2a9380721ce99e35
#
_entry.id   a9f90269b5996d7d2a9380721ce99e35
#
_cell.length_a   1.000
_cell.length_b   1.000
_cell.length_c   1.000
_cell.angle_alpha   90.00
_cell.angle_beta   90.00
_cell.angle_gamma   90.00
#
_symmetry.space_group_name_H-M   'P 1'
#
loop_
_entity.id
_entity.type
_entity.pdbx_description
1 polymer ?
#
loop_
_entity_poly.entity_id
_entity_poly.type
_entity_poly.pdbx_seq_one_letter_code
_entity_poly.pdbx_strand_id
1 'polypeptide(L)'
;KGDVVKVMSSDAIQLVNVYRADKPSKHYKVATVSYPVEASAATLRDVHNQASTFAVNAKGSAAAFNEAASKAAVTPRIATLNMGDRSVRGLEGSREVARWAYGADKGDLSEIFKVGKDYVVALLTEIDDDEYASVKKAAPQIQNRLLRDKKYDYIVKNLSDASLASAAESFGSEVTDFKD
;
A
#
# COMPACT_ATOMS: atom_id res chain seq x y z
N LYS A 1 -13.57 -42.34 -29.76
CA LYS A 1 -13.33 -41.26 -30.74
C LYS A 1 -14.12 -41.61 -32.01
N GLY A 2 -15.06 -40.74 -32.37
CA GLY A 2 -15.93 -40.94 -33.53
C GLY A 2 -17.25 -41.69 -33.24
N ASP A 3 -17.45 -42.21 -32.03
CA ASP A 3 -18.69 -42.86 -31.65
C ASP A 3 -19.80 -41.86 -31.38
N VAL A 4 -20.97 -42.11 -31.94
CA VAL A 4 -22.17 -41.29 -31.70
C VAL A 4 -23.03 -41.99 -30.66
N VAL A 5 -23.22 -41.36 -29.53
CA VAL A 5 -24.04 -41.89 -28.42
C VAL A 5 -25.34 -41.09 -28.34
N LYS A 6 -26.44 -41.80 -28.27
CA LYS A 6 -27.76 -41.22 -28.04
C LYS A 6 -27.97 -41.03 -26.52
N VAL A 7 -28.12 -39.79 -26.11
CA VAL A 7 -28.45 -39.44 -24.72
C VAL A 7 -29.90 -38.96 -24.68
N MET A 8 -30.71 -39.59 -23.83
CA MET A 8 -32.10 -39.20 -23.62
C MET A 8 -32.18 -38.36 -22.35
N SER A 9 -32.62 -37.10 -22.48
CA SER A 9 -33.00 -36.21 -21.38
C SER A 9 -34.51 -36.16 -21.27
N SER A 10 -35.06 -35.64 -20.20
CA SER A 10 -36.52 -35.48 -19.99
C SER A 10 -37.21 -34.73 -21.13
N ASP A 11 -36.51 -33.80 -21.77
CA ASP A 11 -37.11 -32.88 -22.73
C ASP A 11 -36.54 -32.99 -24.16
N ALA A 12 -35.46 -33.78 -24.35
CA ALA A 12 -34.80 -33.86 -25.63
C ALA A 12 -34.02 -35.18 -25.83
N ILE A 13 -33.88 -35.56 -27.07
CA ILE A 13 -32.95 -36.61 -27.51
C ILE A 13 -31.73 -35.92 -28.10
N GLN A 14 -30.58 -36.15 -27.50
CA GLN A 14 -29.31 -35.57 -27.94
C GLN A 14 -28.44 -36.65 -28.59
N LEU A 15 -27.84 -36.31 -29.72
CA LEU A 15 -26.81 -37.14 -30.35
C LEU A 15 -25.46 -36.50 -30.04
N VAL A 16 -24.65 -37.19 -29.24
CA VAL A 16 -23.34 -36.71 -28.80
C VAL A 16 -22.25 -37.47 -29.54
N ASN A 17 -21.40 -36.76 -30.25
CA ASN A 17 -20.21 -37.31 -30.88
C ASN A 17 -18.99 -36.94 -30.10
N VAL A 18 -18.21 -37.93 -29.64
CA VAL A 18 -16.94 -37.66 -28.91
C VAL A 18 -15.85 -37.40 -29.95
N TYR A 19 -15.64 -36.13 -30.24
CA TYR A 19 -14.63 -35.67 -31.19
C TYR A 19 -13.22 -35.87 -30.65
N ARG A 20 -13.00 -35.54 -29.37
CA ARG A 20 -11.70 -35.62 -28.70
C ARG A 20 -11.89 -36.10 -27.27
N ALA A 21 -11.06 -37.02 -26.84
CA ALA A 21 -10.90 -37.39 -25.45
C ALA A 21 -9.45 -37.16 -25.07
N ASP A 22 -9.21 -36.35 -24.06
CA ASP A 22 -7.87 -36.16 -23.48
C ASP A 22 -7.52 -37.32 -22.55
N LYS A 23 -6.23 -37.47 -22.25
CA LYS A 23 -5.77 -38.48 -21.29
C LYS A 23 -6.46 -38.26 -19.94
N PRO A 24 -6.89 -39.35 -19.26
CA PRO A 24 -7.49 -39.20 -17.94
C PRO A 24 -6.51 -38.53 -16.97
N SER A 25 -6.95 -37.44 -16.36
CA SER A 25 -6.21 -36.73 -15.31
C SER A 25 -6.65 -37.20 -13.94
N LYS A 26 -5.72 -37.23 -12.99
CA LYS A 26 -6.06 -37.58 -11.61
C LYS A 26 -6.79 -36.39 -10.98
N HIS A 27 -7.98 -36.65 -10.49
CA HIS A 27 -8.76 -35.67 -9.72
C HIS A 27 -8.67 -36.02 -8.23
N TYR A 28 -8.35 -35.03 -7.41
CA TYR A 28 -8.28 -35.19 -5.97
C TYR A 28 -9.51 -34.53 -5.34
N LYS A 29 -10.24 -35.26 -4.51
CA LYS A 29 -11.25 -34.69 -3.63
C LYS A 29 -10.59 -34.40 -2.29
N VAL A 30 -10.64 -33.14 -1.89
CA VAL A 30 -10.06 -32.68 -0.59
C VAL A 30 -11.22 -32.26 0.29
N ALA A 31 -11.29 -32.82 1.49
CA ALA A 31 -12.14 -32.33 2.55
C ALA A 31 -11.32 -31.39 3.44
N THR A 32 -11.81 -30.17 3.61
CA THR A 32 -11.15 -29.16 4.45
C THR A 32 -12.05 -28.87 5.65
N VAL A 33 -11.47 -28.94 6.84
CA VAL A 33 -12.11 -28.49 8.07
C VAL A 33 -11.36 -27.23 8.53
N SER A 34 -12.05 -26.10 8.61
CA SER A 34 -11.51 -24.84 9.12
C SER A 34 -12.23 -24.46 10.39
N TYR A 35 -11.46 -24.18 11.42
CA TYR A 35 -11.95 -23.67 12.70
C TYR A 35 -11.46 -22.24 12.87
N PRO A 36 -12.35 -21.22 12.91
CA PRO A 36 -11.94 -19.84 13.12
C PRO A 36 -11.45 -19.66 14.55
N VAL A 37 -10.26 -19.10 14.71
CA VAL A 37 -9.73 -18.69 16.00
C VAL A 37 -10.06 -17.21 16.19
N GLU A 38 -10.97 -16.93 17.12
CA GLU A 38 -11.40 -15.57 17.45
C GLU A 38 -10.95 -15.19 18.86
N ALA A 39 -10.66 -13.89 19.05
CA ALA A 39 -10.31 -13.38 20.36
C ALA A 39 -11.51 -13.48 21.33
N SER A 40 -11.25 -13.89 22.57
CA SER A 40 -12.30 -13.96 23.58
C SER A 40 -12.84 -12.56 23.93
N ALA A 41 -14.05 -12.51 24.45
CA ALA A 41 -14.63 -11.25 24.94
C ALA A 41 -13.80 -10.59 26.05
N ALA A 42 -13.08 -11.39 26.84
CA ALA A 42 -12.14 -10.87 27.84
C ALA A 42 -10.94 -10.20 27.15
N THR A 43 -10.32 -10.88 26.20
CA THR A 43 -9.21 -10.33 25.41
C THR A 43 -9.58 -9.03 24.71
N LEU A 44 -10.75 -8.98 24.08
CA LEU A 44 -11.24 -7.76 23.40
C LEU A 44 -11.44 -6.60 24.37
N ARG A 45 -11.95 -6.86 25.58
CA ARG A 45 -12.08 -5.84 26.63
C ARG A 45 -10.73 -5.34 27.11
N ASP A 46 -9.78 -6.24 27.31
CA ASP A 46 -8.44 -5.87 27.77
C ASP A 46 -7.73 -4.98 26.74
N VAL A 47 -7.80 -5.32 25.46
CA VAL A 47 -7.22 -4.50 24.39
C VAL A 47 -7.92 -3.16 24.28
N HIS A 48 -9.25 -3.12 24.40
CA HIS A 48 -10.00 -1.87 24.42
C HIS A 48 -9.61 -0.97 25.60
N ASN A 49 -9.42 -1.55 26.80
CA ASN A 49 -8.97 -0.81 27.98
C ASN A 49 -7.56 -0.26 27.79
N GLN A 50 -6.66 -1.03 27.17
CA GLN A 50 -5.33 -0.54 26.82
C GLN A 50 -5.40 0.63 25.83
N ALA A 51 -6.25 0.53 24.79
CA ALA A 51 -6.47 1.62 23.84
C ALA A 51 -7.06 2.87 24.53
N SER A 52 -7.95 2.68 25.51
CA SER A 52 -8.54 3.77 26.29
C SER A 52 -7.48 4.47 27.16
N THR A 53 -6.64 3.70 27.83
CA THR A 53 -5.54 4.23 28.63
C THR A 53 -4.53 4.98 27.75
N PHE A 54 -4.24 4.42 26.58
CA PHE A 54 -3.39 5.09 25.58
C PHE A 54 -4.00 6.42 25.14
N ALA A 55 -5.28 6.46 24.77
CA ALA A 55 -5.95 7.68 24.31
C ALA A 55 -5.94 8.79 25.38
N VAL A 56 -6.12 8.44 26.65
CA VAL A 56 -6.03 9.41 27.76
C VAL A 56 -4.60 9.98 27.88
N ASN A 57 -3.59 9.14 27.79
CA ASN A 57 -2.19 9.55 27.95
C ASN A 57 -1.65 10.27 26.70
N ALA A 58 -2.19 10.00 25.54
CA ALA A 58 -1.78 10.58 24.26
C ALA A 58 -2.38 11.97 23.99
N LYS A 59 -3.29 12.44 24.85
CA LYS A 59 -4.02 13.69 24.65
C LYS A 59 -3.13 14.91 24.85
N GLY A 60 -3.26 15.89 23.95
CA GLY A 60 -2.71 17.24 24.10
C GLY A 60 -1.56 17.60 23.15
N SER A 61 -0.72 16.67 22.73
CA SER A 61 0.36 16.97 21.78
C SER A 61 0.91 15.74 21.08
N ALA A 62 1.61 15.95 19.95
CA ALA A 62 2.34 14.91 19.25
C ALA A 62 3.46 14.27 20.12
N ALA A 63 4.06 15.06 21.03
CA ALA A 63 5.05 14.56 21.97
C ALA A 63 4.42 13.58 22.97
N ALA A 64 3.27 13.96 23.55
CA ALA A 64 2.52 13.09 24.46
C ALA A 64 2.05 11.79 23.77
N PHE A 65 1.61 11.89 22.51
CA PHE A 65 1.24 10.73 21.71
C PHE A 65 2.42 9.76 21.52
N ASN A 66 3.59 10.28 21.16
CA ASN A 66 4.79 9.46 20.97
C ASN A 66 5.29 8.85 22.29
N GLU A 67 5.20 9.58 23.40
CA GLU A 67 5.55 9.07 24.73
C GLU A 67 4.59 7.95 25.16
N ALA A 68 3.28 8.14 24.96
CA ALA A 68 2.28 7.12 25.23
C ALA A 68 2.49 5.86 24.37
N ALA A 69 2.86 6.04 23.09
CA ALA A 69 3.18 4.94 22.18
C ALA A 69 4.40 4.15 22.64
N SER A 70 5.45 4.85 23.09
CA SER A 70 6.65 4.22 23.62
C SER A 70 6.36 3.43 24.91
N LYS A 71 5.54 3.97 25.82
CA LYS A 71 5.11 3.30 27.05
C LYS A 71 4.26 2.07 26.77
N ALA A 72 3.42 2.13 25.75
CA ALA A 72 2.57 1.02 25.32
C ALA A 72 3.30 -0.01 24.43
N ALA A 73 4.58 0.19 24.13
CA ALA A 73 5.37 -0.59 23.18
C ALA A 73 4.72 -0.72 21.80
N VAL A 74 4.02 0.33 21.35
CA VAL A 74 3.38 0.42 20.04
C VAL A 74 4.15 1.40 19.17
N THR A 75 4.41 1.01 17.92
CA THR A 75 5.08 1.90 16.96
C THR A 75 4.03 2.72 16.20
N PRO A 76 4.05 4.06 16.31
CA PRO A 76 3.15 4.92 15.55
C PRO A 76 3.40 4.78 14.05
N ARG A 77 2.33 4.79 13.28
CA ARG A 77 2.38 4.74 11.83
C ARG A 77 1.95 6.09 11.26
N ILE A 78 2.77 6.66 10.39
CA ILE A 78 2.43 7.88 9.67
C ILE A 78 1.68 7.50 8.39
N ALA A 79 0.54 8.14 8.16
CA ALA A 79 -0.24 8.00 6.95
C ALA A 79 -0.63 9.37 6.41
N THR A 80 -0.63 9.52 5.09
CA THR A 80 -1.10 10.72 4.40
C THR A 80 -2.41 10.39 3.72
N LEU A 81 -3.41 11.24 3.92
CA LEU A 81 -4.69 11.21 3.25
C LEU A 81 -4.75 12.35 2.23
N ASN A 82 -5.08 12.03 0.98
CA ASN A 82 -5.38 13.04 -0.04
C ASN A 82 -6.88 13.28 -0.08
N MET A 83 -7.27 14.45 -0.56
CA MET A 83 -8.68 14.80 -0.70
C MET A 83 -9.42 13.74 -1.53
N GLY A 84 -10.45 13.13 -0.94
CA GLY A 84 -11.25 12.06 -1.57
C GLY A 84 -10.82 10.63 -1.21
N ASP A 85 -9.73 10.42 -0.49
CA ASP A 85 -9.37 9.09 0.02
C ASP A 85 -10.45 8.60 1.00
N ARG A 86 -10.94 7.39 0.78
CA ARG A 86 -12.01 6.79 1.61
C ARG A 86 -11.49 5.93 2.76
N SER A 87 -10.20 5.65 2.77
CA SER A 87 -9.56 4.82 3.77
C SER A 87 -8.10 5.20 3.92
N VAL A 88 -7.53 4.92 5.08
CA VAL A 88 -6.10 5.09 5.35
C VAL A 88 -5.33 3.98 4.67
N ARG A 89 -4.32 4.32 3.87
CA ARG A 89 -3.52 3.34 3.14
C ARG A 89 -2.90 2.30 4.07
N GLY A 90 -3.17 1.02 3.79
CA GLY A 90 -2.69 -0.12 4.55
C GLY A 90 -3.42 -0.35 5.88
N LEU A 91 -4.61 0.23 6.04
CA LEU A 91 -5.53 -0.04 7.12
C LEU A 91 -6.92 -0.28 6.50
N GLU A 92 -7.21 -1.53 6.18
CA GLU A 92 -8.47 -1.92 5.56
C GLU A 92 -9.66 -1.65 6.49
N GLY A 93 -10.76 -1.12 5.91
CA GLY A 93 -11.96 -0.80 6.71
C GLY A 93 -11.88 0.50 7.52
N SER A 94 -10.84 1.34 7.33
CA SER A 94 -10.60 2.57 8.09
C SER A 94 -11.38 3.80 7.61
N ARG A 95 -12.56 3.60 7.02
CA ARG A 95 -13.40 4.70 6.49
C ARG A 95 -13.77 5.72 7.56
N GLU A 96 -14.05 5.28 8.77
CA GLU A 96 -14.40 6.17 9.88
C GLU A 96 -13.21 7.03 10.30
N VAL A 97 -12.01 6.45 10.33
CA VAL A 97 -10.77 7.18 10.61
C VAL A 97 -10.51 8.25 9.55
N ALA A 98 -10.69 7.92 8.26
CA ALA A 98 -10.53 8.90 7.18
C ALA A 98 -11.57 10.03 7.28
N ARG A 99 -12.83 9.70 7.56
CA ARG A 99 -13.89 10.71 7.75
C ARG A 99 -13.59 11.63 8.92
N TRP A 100 -13.15 11.06 10.03
CA TRP A 100 -12.75 11.85 11.19
C TRP A 100 -11.63 12.81 10.84
N ALA A 101 -10.59 12.36 10.14
CA ALA A 101 -9.43 13.17 9.78
C ALA A 101 -9.78 14.38 8.91
N TYR A 102 -10.82 14.29 8.06
CA TYR A 102 -11.29 15.42 7.25
C TYR A 102 -12.10 16.46 8.04
N GLY A 103 -12.59 16.13 9.21
CA GLY A 103 -13.36 17.04 10.06
C GLY A 103 -12.64 17.50 11.33
N ALA A 104 -11.43 17.00 11.57
CA ALA A 104 -10.63 17.30 12.75
C ALA A 104 -9.66 18.47 12.50
N ASP A 105 -9.26 19.12 13.56
CA ASP A 105 -8.24 20.17 13.54
C ASP A 105 -6.84 19.60 13.82
N LYS A 106 -5.82 20.34 13.41
CA LYS A 106 -4.43 19.96 13.68
C LYS A 106 -4.18 19.89 15.19
N GLY A 107 -3.72 18.73 15.63
CA GLY A 107 -3.48 18.41 17.04
C GLY A 107 -4.60 17.62 17.70
N ASP A 108 -5.71 17.39 16.99
CA ASP A 108 -6.82 16.60 17.50
C ASP A 108 -6.46 15.12 17.59
N LEU A 109 -6.91 14.52 18.68
CA LEU A 109 -6.85 13.08 18.91
C LEU A 109 -8.23 12.49 18.66
N SER A 110 -8.28 11.41 17.90
CA SER A 110 -9.53 10.70 17.63
C SER A 110 -10.06 9.96 18.84
N GLU A 111 -11.32 9.58 18.76
CA GLU A 111 -11.87 8.47 19.56
C GLU A 111 -11.23 7.14 19.15
N ILE A 112 -11.56 6.08 19.87
CA ILE A 112 -11.07 4.73 19.59
C ILE A 112 -11.94 4.13 18.49
N PHE A 113 -11.36 3.92 17.32
CA PHE A 113 -12.02 3.24 16.22
C PHE A 113 -11.75 1.74 16.27
N LYS A 114 -12.79 0.93 16.04
CA LYS A 114 -12.62 -0.49 15.80
C LYS A 114 -12.55 -0.75 14.30
N VAL A 115 -11.35 -1.10 13.83
CA VAL A 115 -11.09 -1.35 12.40
C VAL A 115 -10.71 -2.81 12.22
N GLY A 116 -11.65 -3.62 11.75
CA GLY A 116 -11.46 -5.07 11.64
C GLY A 116 -11.21 -5.73 12.99
N LYS A 117 -9.99 -6.21 13.21
CA LYS A 117 -9.54 -6.84 14.46
C LYS A 117 -8.75 -5.89 15.37
N ASP A 118 -8.48 -4.68 14.91
CA ASP A 118 -7.61 -3.71 15.58
C ASP A 118 -8.42 -2.57 16.21
N TYR A 119 -7.89 -2.00 17.29
CA TYR A 119 -8.31 -0.72 17.82
C TYR A 119 -7.32 0.35 17.41
N VAL A 120 -7.83 1.44 16.85
CA VAL A 120 -7.03 2.52 16.27
C VAL A 120 -7.33 3.83 16.95
N VAL A 121 -6.28 4.53 17.36
CA VAL A 121 -6.33 5.92 17.84
C VAL A 121 -5.45 6.73 16.89
N ALA A 122 -6.00 7.79 16.32
CA ALA A 122 -5.30 8.64 15.35
C ALA A 122 -5.10 10.05 15.93
N LEU A 123 -3.95 10.64 15.60
CA LEU A 123 -3.64 12.04 15.88
C LEU A 123 -3.44 12.77 14.55
N LEU A 124 -4.14 13.89 14.36
CA LEU A 124 -3.95 14.73 13.17
C LEU A 124 -2.76 15.67 13.40
N THR A 125 -1.65 15.38 12.73
CA THR A 125 -0.41 16.11 12.94
C THR A 125 -0.24 17.32 12.03
N GLU A 126 -0.79 17.26 10.82
CA GLU A 126 -0.63 18.30 9.81
C GLU A 126 -1.82 18.32 8.87
N ILE A 127 -2.29 19.52 8.54
CA ILE A 127 -3.23 19.79 7.45
C ILE A 127 -2.45 20.59 6.41
N ASP A 128 -2.44 20.15 5.18
CA ASP A 128 -1.76 20.79 4.05
C ASP A 128 -2.83 21.31 3.09
N ASP A 129 -3.19 22.58 3.29
CA ASP A 129 -4.16 23.30 2.45
C ASP A 129 -3.44 24.16 1.40
N ASP A 130 -2.11 24.10 1.33
CA ASP A 130 -1.31 24.89 0.41
C ASP A 130 -1.51 24.39 -1.03
N GLU A 131 -1.82 25.29 -1.95
CA GLU A 131 -1.93 25.02 -3.40
C GLU A 131 -0.60 24.49 -3.97
N TYR A 132 0.51 24.82 -3.34
CA TYR A 132 1.85 24.43 -3.74
C TYR A 132 2.57 23.70 -2.61
N ALA A 133 3.26 22.61 -2.95
CA ALA A 133 4.10 21.93 -1.98
C ALA A 133 5.20 22.85 -1.43
N SER A 134 5.40 22.86 -0.12
CA SER A 134 6.47 23.63 0.50
C SER A 134 7.84 23.24 -0.07
N VAL A 135 8.77 24.18 -0.13
CA VAL A 135 10.14 23.96 -0.62
C VAL A 135 10.77 22.76 0.08
N LYS A 136 10.55 22.59 1.37
CA LYS A 136 11.07 21.46 2.16
C LYS A 136 10.54 20.10 1.69
N LYS A 137 9.26 20.02 1.32
CA LYS A 137 8.63 18.79 0.79
C LYS A 137 9.08 18.52 -0.65
N ALA A 138 9.22 19.55 -1.48
CA ALA A 138 9.60 19.44 -2.87
C ALA A 138 11.13 19.31 -3.07
N ALA A 139 11.95 19.75 -2.10
CA ALA A 139 13.40 19.78 -2.22
C ALA A 139 14.06 18.49 -2.70
N PRO A 140 13.71 17.27 -2.21
CA PRO A 140 14.35 16.05 -2.67
C PRO A 140 14.11 15.78 -4.16
N GLN A 141 12.91 16.05 -4.66
CA GLN A 141 12.56 15.85 -6.08
C GLN A 141 13.20 16.91 -6.96
N ILE A 142 13.16 18.17 -6.53
CA ILE A 142 13.79 19.30 -7.22
C ILE A 142 15.30 19.12 -7.29
N GLN A 143 15.92 18.71 -6.19
CA GLN A 143 17.36 18.49 -6.11
C GLN A 143 17.83 17.44 -7.12
N ASN A 144 17.14 16.30 -7.22
CA ASN A 144 17.49 15.26 -8.18
C ASN A 144 17.35 15.74 -9.63
N ARG A 145 16.32 16.52 -9.92
CA ARG A 145 16.12 17.11 -11.26
C ARG A 145 17.24 18.12 -11.59
N LEU A 146 17.49 19.07 -10.70
CA LEU A 146 18.53 20.06 -10.86
C LEU A 146 19.94 19.44 -10.98
N LEU A 147 20.21 18.36 -10.23
CA LEU A 147 21.47 17.65 -10.30
C LEU A 147 21.66 17.01 -11.68
N ARG A 148 20.59 16.41 -12.22
CA ARG A 148 20.62 15.82 -13.57
C ARG A 148 20.80 16.88 -14.63
N ASP A 149 20.10 18.01 -14.54
CA ASP A 149 20.20 19.11 -15.49
C ASP A 149 21.60 19.73 -15.44
N LYS A 150 22.17 19.95 -14.25
CA LYS A 150 23.55 20.44 -14.08
C LYS A 150 24.61 19.46 -14.61
N LYS A 151 24.39 18.15 -14.42
CA LYS A 151 25.27 17.13 -14.99
C LYS A 151 25.22 17.15 -16.52
N TYR A 152 24.02 17.28 -17.08
CA TYR A 152 23.86 17.43 -18.52
C TYR A 152 24.59 18.64 -19.04
N ASP A 153 24.36 19.82 -18.46
CA ASP A 153 25.05 21.07 -18.85
C ASP A 153 26.57 20.96 -18.74
N TYR A 154 27.03 20.31 -17.67
CA TYR A 154 28.48 20.05 -17.48
C TYR A 154 29.04 19.17 -18.57
N ILE A 155 28.36 18.09 -18.92
CA ILE A 155 28.79 17.17 -20.00
C ILE A 155 28.82 17.91 -21.34
N VAL A 156 27.72 18.58 -21.69
CA VAL A 156 27.63 19.33 -22.97
C VAL A 156 28.71 20.42 -23.07
N LYS A 157 28.97 21.15 -21.99
CA LYS A 157 29.98 22.21 -21.98
C LYS A 157 31.40 21.69 -22.09
N ASN A 158 31.68 20.48 -21.63
CA ASN A 158 33.00 19.88 -21.63
C ASN A 158 33.20 18.87 -22.78
N LEU A 159 32.18 18.64 -23.60
CA LEU A 159 32.29 17.88 -24.85
C LEU A 159 33.00 18.75 -25.89
N SER A 160 34.26 18.46 -26.12
CA SER A 160 35.07 19.18 -27.13
C SER A 160 34.81 18.69 -28.56
N ASP A 161 34.25 17.50 -28.73
CA ASP A 161 33.90 16.88 -30.00
C ASP A 161 32.66 16.02 -29.86
N ALA A 162 31.83 15.91 -30.90
CA ALA A 162 30.59 15.16 -30.93
C ALA A 162 30.78 13.63 -31.08
N SER A 163 31.99 13.10 -30.94
CA SER A 163 32.25 11.68 -31.07
C SER A 163 32.09 10.95 -29.73
N LEU A 164 31.48 9.75 -29.75
CA LEU A 164 31.31 8.90 -28.57
C LEU A 164 32.66 8.50 -27.95
N ALA A 165 33.67 8.27 -28.75
CA ALA A 165 35.01 7.89 -28.29
C ALA A 165 35.68 9.03 -27.50
N SER A 166 35.63 10.26 -28.01
CA SER A 166 36.15 11.45 -27.34
C SER A 166 35.39 11.75 -26.02
N ALA A 167 34.06 11.55 -26.01
CA ALA A 167 33.26 11.69 -24.82
C ALA A 167 33.66 10.66 -23.76
N ALA A 168 33.80 9.40 -24.12
CA ALA A 168 34.20 8.32 -23.22
C ALA A 168 35.58 8.59 -22.59
N GLU A 169 36.55 9.03 -23.37
CA GLU A 169 37.87 9.40 -22.86
C GLU A 169 37.82 10.58 -21.89
N SER A 170 37.05 11.64 -22.24
CA SER A 170 36.93 12.85 -21.42
C SER A 170 36.27 12.60 -20.07
N PHE A 171 35.35 11.63 -19.95
CA PHE A 171 34.62 11.31 -18.75
C PHE A 171 35.03 9.99 -18.06
N GLY A 172 36.10 9.33 -18.57
CA GLY A 172 36.62 8.08 -18.00
C GLY A 172 35.63 6.94 -18.04
N SER A 173 34.80 6.86 -19.08
CA SER A 173 33.80 5.83 -19.30
C SER A 173 34.13 5.01 -20.57
N GLU A 174 33.52 3.84 -20.70
CA GLU A 174 33.70 2.98 -21.86
C GLU A 174 32.49 3.07 -22.81
N VAL A 175 32.77 3.00 -24.11
CA VAL A 175 31.73 2.88 -25.13
C VAL A 175 31.27 1.42 -25.20
N THR A 176 30.01 1.18 -24.90
CA THR A 176 29.41 -0.16 -25.00
C THR A 176 28.44 -0.23 -26.17
N ASP A 177 28.59 -1.26 -27.00
CA ASP A 177 27.65 -1.54 -28.08
C ASP A 177 26.41 -2.21 -27.51
N PHE A 178 25.25 -1.59 -27.75
CA PHE A 178 23.95 -2.19 -27.42
C PHE A 178 23.53 -3.07 -28.61
N LYS A 179 23.47 -4.37 -28.41
CA LYS A 179 22.87 -5.30 -29.38
C LYS A 179 21.45 -5.61 -28.89
N ASP A 180 20.45 -5.25 -29.71
CA ASP A 180 19.07 -5.72 -29.62
C ASP A 180 18.97 -7.23 -29.84
#